data_071f228b81c63abb0aab44d7049e9320
#
_entry.id   071f228b81c63abb0aab44d7049e9320
#
_cell.length_a   1.000
_cell.length_b   1.000
_cell.length_c   1.000
_cell.angle_alpha   90.00
_cell.angle_beta   90.00
_cell.angle_gamma   90.00
#
_symmetry.space_group_name_H-M   'P 1'
#
loop_
_entity.id
_entity.type
_entity.pdbx_description
1 polymer ?
#
loop_
_entity_poly.entity_id
_entity_poly.type
_entity_poly.pdbx_seq_one_letter_code
_entity_poly.pdbx_strand_id
1 'polypeptide(L)'
;MSKTLITLDGPSGVGKTTIGKRLASELNFEFFSSGLLYRVIALHNEKTNSFNLNEFEIVSNDPVVCKVDGNVYEEENLYTPQINRKSSEIAQLSEIRMLVSNVLKFLFDNSNTGLVVEGRDMGSVVFKNANLKIYLDASETTR
;
A
#
# COMPACT_ATOMS: atom_id res chain seq x y z
N MET A 1 7.11 -2.58 -23.93
CA MET A 1 8.00 -3.08 -22.88
C MET A 1 7.20 -3.51 -21.67
N SER A 2 7.58 -4.62 -21.07
CA SER A 2 6.91 -5.07 -19.86
C SER A 2 7.33 -4.23 -18.66
N LYS A 3 6.37 -3.99 -17.79
CA LYS A 3 6.61 -3.26 -16.54
C LYS A 3 7.29 -4.16 -15.53
N THR A 4 8.02 -3.57 -14.61
CA THR A 4 8.68 -4.29 -13.54
C THR A 4 7.92 -4.11 -12.23
N LEU A 5 7.73 -5.21 -11.51
CA LEU A 5 7.09 -5.21 -10.20
C LEU A 5 8.09 -5.72 -9.17
N ILE A 6 8.31 -4.92 -8.14
CA ILE A 6 9.16 -5.26 -7.01
C ILE A 6 8.31 -5.26 -5.75
N THR A 7 8.34 -6.36 -5.00
CA THR A 7 7.66 -6.41 -3.71
C THR A 7 8.69 -6.30 -2.59
N LEU A 8 8.31 -5.56 -1.55
CA LEU A 8 9.15 -5.35 -0.38
C LEU A 8 8.33 -5.67 0.85
N ASP A 9 8.58 -6.83 1.43
CA ASP A 9 7.85 -7.34 2.59
C ASP A 9 8.72 -7.34 3.83
N GLY A 10 8.10 -7.45 4.99
CA GLY A 10 8.79 -7.53 6.26
C GLY A 10 7.92 -7.01 7.40
N PRO A 11 8.36 -7.19 8.65
CA PRO A 11 7.63 -6.73 9.80
C PRO A 11 7.65 -5.21 9.92
N SER A 12 6.79 -4.68 10.77
CA SER A 12 6.75 -3.25 11.08
C SER A 12 8.07 -2.80 11.74
N GLY A 13 8.47 -1.56 11.49
CA GLY A 13 9.61 -0.95 12.18
C GLY A 13 10.97 -1.28 11.60
N VAL A 14 11.05 -1.93 10.44
CA VAL A 14 12.35 -2.25 9.80
C VAL A 14 12.73 -1.27 8.68
N GLY A 15 11.92 -0.23 8.45
CA GLY A 15 12.24 0.81 7.47
C GLY A 15 11.78 0.51 6.05
N LYS A 16 10.79 -0.34 5.85
CA LYS A 16 10.29 -0.71 4.52
C LYS A 16 9.86 0.49 3.68
N THR A 17 9.11 1.41 4.28
CA THR A 17 8.59 2.57 3.56
C THR A 17 9.73 3.46 3.06
N THR A 18 10.70 3.74 3.91
CA THR A 18 11.85 4.57 3.55
C THR A 18 12.67 3.93 2.44
N ILE A 19 12.98 2.65 2.59
CA ILE A 19 13.75 1.90 1.60
C ILE A 19 12.98 1.77 0.29
N GLY A 20 11.69 1.47 0.38
CA GLY A 20 10.85 1.31 -0.80
C GLY A 20 10.73 2.59 -1.62
N LYS A 21 10.53 3.73 -0.96
CA LYS A 21 10.46 5.02 -1.64
C LYS A 21 11.76 5.37 -2.32
N ARG A 22 12.89 5.11 -1.66
CA ARG A 22 14.21 5.38 -2.22
C ARG A 22 14.49 4.48 -3.42
N LEU A 23 14.19 3.20 -3.32
CA LEU A 23 14.35 2.26 -4.42
C LEU A 23 13.51 2.67 -5.63
N ALA A 24 12.25 3.00 -5.42
CA ALA A 24 11.37 3.45 -6.49
C ALA A 24 11.89 4.71 -7.16
N SER A 25 12.39 5.67 -6.36
CA SER A 25 12.94 6.91 -6.89
C SER A 25 14.16 6.65 -7.77
N GLU A 26 15.08 5.78 -7.34
CA GLU A 26 16.28 5.46 -8.09
C GLU A 26 15.99 4.72 -9.41
N LEU A 27 14.93 3.92 -9.43
CA LEU A 27 14.52 3.16 -10.61
C LEU A 27 13.51 3.90 -11.48
N ASN A 28 13.06 5.07 -11.05
CA ASN A 28 11.98 5.82 -11.71
C ASN A 28 10.69 5.00 -11.78
N PHE A 29 10.37 4.28 -10.70
CA PHE A 29 9.13 3.53 -10.53
C PHE A 29 8.21 4.28 -9.58
N GLU A 30 6.93 3.93 -9.60
CA GLU A 30 5.99 4.40 -8.60
C GLU A 30 6.15 3.55 -7.33
N PHE A 31 5.74 4.12 -6.20
CA PHE A 31 5.78 3.43 -4.90
C PHE A 31 4.39 3.43 -4.27
N PHE A 32 4.01 2.32 -3.68
CA PHE A 32 2.78 2.29 -2.89
C PHE A 32 2.90 1.35 -1.70
N SER A 33 2.30 1.77 -0.57
CA SER A 33 2.24 1.00 0.66
C SER A 33 0.87 0.35 0.82
N SER A 34 0.84 -0.98 0.99
CA SER A 34 -0.42 -1.67 1.23
C SER A 34 -1.04 -1.27 2.57
N GLY A 35 -0.21 -0.98 3.58
CA GLY A 35 -0.70 -0.51 4.87
C GLY A 35 -1.45 0.80 4.77
N LEU A 36 -0.98 1.70 3.91
CA LEU A 36 -1.67 2.95 3.65
C LEU A 36 -3.05 2.72 3.03
N LEU A 37 -3.16 1.76 2.14
CA LEU A 37 -4.44 1.46 1.49
C LEU A 37 -5.47 0.96 2.50
N TYR A 38 -5.07 0.13 3.47
CA TYR A 38 -5.97 -0.28 4.55
C TYR A 38 -6.46 0.94 5.34
N ARG A 39 -5.61 1.93 5.56
CA ARG A 39 -5.97 3.17 6.26
C ARG A 39 -6.97 4.00 5.46
N VAL A 40 -6.76 4.10 4.16
CA VAL A 40 -7.68 4.81 3.26
C VAL A 40 -9.06 4.14 3.29
N ILE A 41 -9.10 2.82 3.21
CA ILE A 41 -10.35 2.07 3.26
C ILE A 41 -11.05 2.28 4.59
N ALA A 42 -10.31 2.27 5.70
CA ALA A 42 -10.88 2.49 7.04
C ALA A 42 -11.51 3.89 7.15
N LEU A 43 -10.81 4.91 6.70
CA LEU A 43 -11.32 6.28 6.77
C LEU A 43 -12.52 6.47 5.82
N HIS A 44 -12.44 5.90 4.63
CA HIS A 44 -13.55 5.96 3.67
C HIS A 44 -14.81 5.30 4.22
N ASN A 45 -14.64 4.15 4.90
CA ASN A 45 -15.76 3.48 5.54
C ASN A 45 -16.40 4.36 6.64
N GLU A 46 -15.59 5.08 7.41
CA GLU A 46 -16.14 5.99 8.43
C GLU A 46 -16.96 7.11 7.84
N LYS A 47 -16.59 7.59 6.67
CA LYS A 47 -17.32 8.67 6.01
C LYS A 47 -18.57 8.19 5.26
N THR A 48 -18.53 7.00 4.68
CA THR A 48 -19.58 6.54 3.76
C THR A 48 -20.37 5.34 4.27
N ASN A 49 -19.95 4.70 5.36
CA ASN A 49 -20.49 3.44 5.86
C ASN A 49 -20.40 2.29 4.85
N SER A 50 -19.48 2.40 3.89
CA SER A 50 -19.29 1.38 2.87
C SER A 50 -17.81 1.02 2.74
N PHE A 51 -17.53 -0.23 2.39
CA PHE A 51 -16.20 -0.68 2.03
C PHE A 51 -16.00 -0.75 0.51
N ASN A 52 -16.98 -0.33 -0.27
CA ASN A 52 -16.88 -0.35 -1.72
C ASN A 52 -15.98 0.78 -2.23
N LEU A 53 -15.06 0.44 -3.12
CA LEU A 53 -14.23 1.39 -3.83
C LEU A 53 -14.46 1.20 -5.32
N ASN A 54 -15.02 2.20 -5.99
CA ASN A 54 -15.23 2.14 -7.43
C ASN A 54 -14.11 2.84 -8.18
N GLU A 55 -13.67 3.99 -7.69
CA GLU A 55 -12.57 4.74 -8.30
C GLU A 55 -11.53 5.06 -7.24
N PHE A 56 -10.28 4.73 -7.52
CA PHE A 56 -9.15 5.01 -6.64
C PHE A 56 -8.05 5.70 -7.42
N GLU A 57 -7.55 6.81 -6.88
CA GLU A 57 -6.49 7.58 -7.51
C GLU A 57 -5.49 8.05 -6.45
N ILE A 58 -4.20 7.93 -6.76
CA ILE A 58 -3.15 8.55 -5.96
C ILE A 58 -2.89 9.93 -6.55
N VAL A 59 -3.24 10.99 -5.82
CA VAL A 59 -3.05 12.36 -6.26
C VAL A 59 -1.62 12.81 -6.02
N SER A 60 -1.05 12.42 -4.87
CA SER A 60 0.31 12.76 -4.47
C SER A 60 0.87 11.65 -3.58
N ASN A 61 2.19 11.44 -3.64
CA ASN A 61 2.88 10.45 -2.82
C ASN A 61 3.67 11.05 -1.66
N ASP A 62 3.90 12.35 -1.65
CA ASP A 62 4.71 12.98 -0.59
C ASP A 62 4.31 14.46 -0.43
N PRO A 63 3.41 14.79 0.53
CA PRO A 63 2.65 13.84 1.37
C PRO A 63 1.64 13.04 0.57
N VAL A 64 1.18 11.94 1.14
CA VAL A 64 0.21 11.09 0.46
C VAL A 64 -1.15 11.77 0.43
N VAL A 65 -1.73 11.85 -0.76
CA VAL A 65 -3.11 12.29 -0.98
C VAL A 65 -3.77 11.31 -1.93
N CYS A 66 -4.87 10.72 -1.49
CA CYS A 66 -5.64 9.76 -2.27
C CYS A 66 -7.05 10.28 -2.50
N LYS A 67 -7.63 9.91 -3.62
CA LYS A 67 -9.01 10.22 -3.95
C LYS A 67 -9.78 8.93 -4.18
N VAL A 68 -10.89 8.76 -3.45
CA VAL A 68 -11.72 7.58 -3.54
C VAL A 68 -13.16 8.02 -3.76
N ASP A 69 -13.74 7.64 -4.90
CA ASP A 69 -15.13 7.93 -5.25
C ASP A 69 -15.49 9.41 -5.03
N GLY A 70 -14.57 10.31 -5.38
CA GLY A 70 -14.77 11.75 -5.24
C GLY A 70 -14.35 12.34 -3.90
N ASN A 71 -14.04 11.53 -2.90
CA ASN A 71 -13.57 12.00 -1.59
C ASN A 71 -12.05 12.04 -1.55
N VAL A 72 -11.50 13.14 -1.01
CA VAL A 72 -10.05 13.34 -0.89
C VAL A 72 -9.61 13.00 0.53
N TYR A 73 -8.57 12.18 0.64
CA TYR A 73 -8.00 11.75 1.92
C TYR A 73 -6.54 12.16 1.99
N GLU A 74 -6.19 12.93 3.02
CA GLU A 74 -4.83 13.43 3.23
C GLU A 74 -4.10 12.61 4.29
N GLU A 75 -2.78 12.51 4.14
CA GLU A 75 -1.93 11.67 4.98
C GLU A 75 -2.14 11.91 6.48
N GLU A 76 -2.25 13.18 6.92
CA GLU A 76 -2.41 13.48 8.34
C GLU A 76 -3.66 12.84 8.95
N ASN A 77 -4.70 12.63 8.17
CA ASN A 77 -5.96 12.03 8.64
C ASN A 77 -5.93 10.49 8.64
N LEU A 78 -4.91 9.91 8.03
CA LEU A 78 -4.78 8.46 7.89
C LEU A 78 -4.01 7.81 9.05
N TYR A 79 -3.38 8.59 9.92
CA TYR A 79 -2.52 8.07 10.99
C TYR A 79 -3.02 8.44 12.39
N THR A 80 -4.32 8.66 12.54
CA THR A 80 -4.92 8.87 13.87
C THR A 80 -5.00 7.54 14.61
N PRO A 81 -5.03 7.56 15.96
CA PRO A 81 -5.18 6.32 16.74
C PRO A 81 -6.42 5.51 16.35
N GLN A 82 -7.52 6.18 16.04
CA GLN A 82 -8.75 5.53 15.62
C GLN A 82 -8.57 4.78 14.30
N ILE A 83 -7.95 5.41 13.31
CA ILE A 83 -7.69 4.78 12.01
C ILE A 83 -6.64 3.68 12.15
N ASN A 84 -5.64 3.86 13.01
CA ASN A 84 -4.65 2.81 13.29
C ASN A 84 -5.34 1.52 13.75
N ARG A 85 -6.28 1.62 14.69
CA ARG A 85 -7.02 0.46 15.19
C ARG A 85 -7.90 -0.15 14.11
N LYS A 86 -8.70 0.67 13.45
CA LYS A 86 -9.65 0.19 12.44
C LYS A 86 -8.94 -0.48 11.27
N SER A 87 -7.85 0.11 10.78
CA SER A 87 -7.10 -0.48 9.68
C SER A 87 -6.54 -1.85 10.03
N SER A 88 -6.05 -2.02 11.27
CA SER A 88 -5.56 -3.31 11.74
C SER A 88 -6.69 -4.35 11.85
N GLU A 89 -7.87 -3.93 12.29
CA GLU A 89 -9.03 -4.81 12.39
C GLU A 89 -9.51 -5.27 11.02
N ILE A 90 -9.69 -4.36 10.07
CA ILE A 90 -10.20 -4.71 8.74
C ILE A 90 -9.18 -5.49 7.92
N ALA A 91 -7.89 -5.35 8.21
CA ALA A 91 -6.85 -6.11 7.52
C ALA A 91 -6.93 -7.61 7.79
N GLN A 92 -7.69 -8.03 8.79
CA GLN A 92 -7.92 -9.45 9.08
C GLN A 92 -9.08 -10.03 8.27
N LEU A 93 -9.89 -9.18 7.65
CA LEU A 93 -11.04 -9.64 6.87
C LEU A 93 -10.60 -10.02 5.45
N SER A 94 -10.94 -11.25 5.04
CA SER A 94 -10.51 -11.76 3.73
C SER A 94 -11.06 -10.93 2.58
N GLU A 95 -12.30 -10.43 2.69
CA GLU A 95 -12.90 -9.60 1.66
C GLU A 95 -12.18 -8.26 1.50
N ILE A 96 -11.70 -7.68 2.60
CA ILE A 96 -10.93 -6.42 2.54
C ILE A 96 -9.55 -6.68 1.96
N ARG A 97 -8.91 -7.79 2.32
CA ARG A 97 -7.61 -8.15 1.74
C ARG A 97 -7.72 -8.40 0.24
N MET A 98 -8.82 -9.00 -0.21
CA MET A 98 -9.07 -9.17 -1.64
C MET A 98 -9.26 -7.82 -2.34
N LEU A 99 -10.00 -6.91 -1.73
CA LEU A 99 -10.18 -5.56 -2.25
C LEU A 99 -8.84 -4.84 -2.40
N VAL A 100 -7.99 -4.90 -1.36
CA VAL A 100 -6.65 -4.32 -1.40
C VAL A 100 -5.81 -4.93 -2.51
N SER A 101 -5.83 -6.26 -2.65
CA SER A 101 -5.12 -6.94 -3.72
C SER A 101 -5.56 -6.45 -5.10
N ASN A 102 -6.86 -6.28 -5.31
CA ASN A 102 -7.39 -5.81 -6.58
C ASN A 102 -6.96 -4.38 -6.89
N VAL A 103 -6.97 -3.50 -5.88
CA VAL A 103 -6.52 -2.11 -6.06
C VAL A 103 -5.03 -2.07 -6.40
N LEU A 104 -4.22 -2.87 -5.71
CA LEU A 104 -2.78 -2.91 -5.97
C LEU A 104 -2.46 -3.42 -7.37
N LYS A 105 -3.19 -4.42 -7.85
CA LYS A 105 -3.04 -4.93 -9.21
C LYS A 105 -3.44 -3.88 -10.24
N PHE A 106 -4.51 -3.14 -9.97
CA PHE A 106 -4.93 -2.03 -10.82
C PHE A 106 -3.84 -0.94 -10.88
N LEU A 107 -3.24 -0.60 -9.74
CA LEU A 107 -2.16 0.38 -9.71
C LEU A 107 -0.95 -0.07 -10.52
N PHE A 108 -0.60 -1.35 -10.44
CA PHE A 108 0.49 -1.88 -11.24
C PHE A 108 0.16 -1.83 -12.73
N ASP A 109 -1.03 -2.26 -13.11
CA ASP A 109 -1.46 -2.26 -14.51
C ASP A 109 -1.44 -0.88 -15.13
N ASN A 110 -1.67 0.15 -14.32
CA ASN A 110 -1.71 1.54 -14.78
C ASN A 110 -0.40 2.31 -14.53
N SER A 111 0.62 1.67 -13.98
CA SER A 111 1.93 2.30 -13.82
C SER A 111 2.62 2.41 -15.18
N ASN A 112 3.46 3.43 -15.34
CA ASN A 112 4.14 3.65 -16.62
C ASN A 112 5.38 2.78 -16.79
N THR A 113 6.24 2.72 -15.76
CA THR A 113 7.52 2.02 -15.83
C THR A 113 7.60 0.82 -14.91
N GLY A 114 6.96 0.89 -13.75
CA GLY A 114 6.98 -0.16 -12.78
C GLY A 114 6.46 0.31 -11.43
N LEU A 115 6.42 -0.60 -10.48
CA LEU A 115 5.87 -0.34 -9.16
C LEU A 115 6.70 -1.05 -8.10
N VAL A 116 7.02 -0.35 -7.02
CA VAL A 116 7.51 -0.93 -5.78
C VAL A 116 6.35 -0.94 -4.79
N VAL A 117 5.95 -2.11 -4.35
CA VAL A 117 4.85 -2.28 -3.37
C VAL A 117 5.43 -2.81 -2.08
N GLU A 118 5.16 -2.12 -0.98
CA GLU A 118 5.57 -2.62 0.34
C GLU A 118 4.38 -3.11 1.15
N GLY A 119 4.64 -4.11 1.99
CA GLY A 119 3.61 -4.73 2.81
C GLY A 119 4.18 -5.85 3.66
N ARG A 120 3.37 -6.88 3.88
CA ARG A 120 3.77 -8.04 4.67
C ARG A 120 3.72 -9.35 3.89
N ASP A 121 2.88 -9.42 2.86
CA ASP A 121 2.65 -10.64 2.08
C ASP A 121 2.55 -10.34 0.58
N MET A 122 3.18 -9.26 0.14
CA MET A 122 3.07 -8.81 -1.26
C MET A 122 3.65 -9.83 -2.23
N GLY A 123 4.84 -10.35 -1.94
CA GLY A 123 5.50 -11.30 -2.82
C GLY A 123 5.02 -12.73 -2.66
N SER A 124 4.44 -13.09 -1.52
CA SER A 124 4.01 -14.47 -1.26
C SER A 124 2.53 -14.71 -1.59
N VAL A 125 1.69 -13.69 -1.50
CA VAL A 125 0.24 -13.83 -1.67
C VAL A 125 -0.28 -12.96 -2.82
N VAL A 126 -0.04 -11.66 -2.76
CA VAL A 126 -0.67 -10.72 -3.70
C VAL A 126 -0.03 -10.77 -5.07
N PHE A 127 1.30 -10.71 -5.13
CA PHE A 127 2.05 -10.69 -6.38
C PHE A 127 3.04 -11.85 -6.45
N LYS A 128 2.53 -13.05 -6.57
CA LYS A 128 3.36 -14.26 -6.61
C LYS A 128 4.35 -14.28 -7.78
N ASN A 129 4.05 -13.56 -8.85
CA ASN A 129 4.87 -13.49 -10.05
C ASN A 129 5.67 -12.19 -10.15
N ALA A 130 5.92 -11.50 -9.03
CA ALA A 130 6.73 -10.29 -9.05
C ALA A 130 8.12 -10.55 -9.63
N ASN A 131 8.66 -9.57 -10.34
CA ASN A 131 9.98 -9.69 -10.96
C ASN A 131 11.08 -9.82 -9.90
N LEU A 132 10.93 -9.12 -8.77
CA LEU A 132 11.85 -9.21 -7.65
C LEU A 132 11.06 -9.16 -6.36
N LYS A 133 11.36 -10.11 -5.47
CA LYS A 133 10.72 -10.19 -4.16
C LYS A 133 11.79 -9.98 -3.10
N ILE A 134 11.67 -8.92 -2.32
CA ILE A 134 12.61 -8.58 -1.27
C ILE A 134 11.91 -8.76 0.07
N TYR A 135 12.56 -9.45 0.99
CA TYR A 135 12.11 -9.52 2.37
C TYR A 135 13.11 -8.80 3.25
N LEU A 136 12.65 -7.75 3.93
CA LEU A 136 13.48 -6.92 4.78
C LEU A 136 13.26 -7.31 6.24
N ASP A 137 14.35 -7.62 6.93
CA ASP A 137 14.30 -7.97 8.34
C ASP A 137 15.42 -7.22 9.08
N ALA A 138 15.35 -7.21 10.39
CA ALA A 138 16.37 -6.60 11.23
C ALA A 138 16.68 -7.52 12.40
N SER A 139 17.94 -7.53 12.82
CA SER A 139 18.31 -8.30 14.00
C SER A 139 17.63 -7.73 15.25
N GLU A 140 17.49 -8.55 16.30
CA GLU A 140 16.88 -8.13 17.56
C GLU A 140 17.59 -6.93 18.18
N THR A 141 18.90 -6.83 17.97
CA THR A 141 19.69 -5.73 18.51
C THR A 141 19.47 -4.40 17.81
N THR A 142 18.88 -4.41 16.61
CA THR A 142 18.61 -3.20 15.82
C THR A 142 17.17 -2.76 15.82
N ARG A 143 16.28 -3.56 16.35
CA ARG A 143 14.85 -3.25 16.40
C ARG A 143 14.48 -2.27 17.49
#